data_5568e0d7a36d1b7637572d54ab2538af
#
_entry.id   5568e0d7a36d1b7637572d54ab2538af
#
_cell.length_a   1.000
_cell.length_b   1.000
_cell.length_c   1.000
_cell.angle_alpha   90.00
_cell.angle_beta   90.00
_cell.angle_gamma   90.00
#
_symmetry.space_group_name_H-M   'P 1'
#
loop_
_entity.id
_entity.type
_entity.pdbx_description
1 polymer ?
#
loop_
_entity_poly.entity_id
_entity_poly.type
_entity_poly.pdbx_seq_one_letter_code
_entity_poly.pdbx_strand_id
1 'polypeptide(L)'
;IYGVYDMSGGAIEYVMGNYNNSTGSSSFSNLPDSKYYDLYTSTTASAGYKSGDATYETNGWYLDNAHFVSSSSPWFSRGRYYSNTTSAGVFSSNNSSGYAITICGARLILKP
;
A
#
# COMPACT_ATOMS: atom_id res chain seq x y z
N ILE A 1 -16.32 20.91 -9.16
CA ILE A 1 -14.90 20.59 -9.43
C ILE A 1 -14.54 19.44 -8.49
N TYR A 2 -14.21 18.32 -9.07
CA TYR A 2 -13.80 17.14 -8.32
C TYR A 2 -12.28 17.04 -8.39
N GLY A 3 -11.60 17.52 -7.36
CA GLY A 3 -10.15 17.42 -7.25
C GLY A 3 -9.78 16.48 -6.10
N VAL A 4 -8.82 15.59 -6.34
CA VAL A 4 -8.17 14.82 -5.29
C VAL A 4 -6.80 15.43 -5.09
N TYR A 5 -6.54 15.95 -3.90
CA TYR A 5 -5.32 16.64 -3.54
C TYR A 5 -4.54 15.85 -2.50
N ASP A 6 -3.28 16.14 -2.37
CA ASP A 6 -2.38 15.58 -1.33
C ASP A 6 -2.31 14.04 -1.33
N MET A 7 -2.18 13.46 -2.52
CA MET A 7 -2.04 12.01 -2.69
C MET A 7 -0.69 11.47 -2.25
N SER A 8 0.26 12.34 -1.94
CA SER A 8 1.62 11.95 -1.56
C SER A 8 2.21 12.95 -0.58
N GLY A 9 3.03 12.49 0.35
CA GLY A 9 3.78 13.34 1.27
C GLY A 9 3.03 13.82 2.51
N GLY A 10 1.72 13.59 2.64
CA GLY A 10 0.91 13.94 3.80
C GLY A 10 0.93 12.85 4.86
N ALA A 11 0.17 11.82 4.64
CA ALA A 11 0.10 10.61 5.46
C ALA A 11 0.25 9.36 4.58
N ILE A 12 0.79 8.31 5.18
CA ILE A 12 0.79 6.99 4.54
C ILE A 12 -0.63 6.45 4.54
N GLU A 13 -1.06 5.86 3.43
CA GLU A 13 -2.38 5.26 3.32
C GLU A 13 -2.26 3.76 3.06
N TYR A 14 -2.92 2.96 3.88
CA TYR A 14 -3.07 1.55 3.60
C TYR A 14 -3.97 1.33 2.39
N VAL A 15 -3.55 0.43 1.53
CA VAL A 15 -4.33 -0.02 0.37
C VAL A 15 -4.66 -1.50 0.51
N MET A 16 -5.71 -1.93 -0.16
CA MET A 16 -6.25 -3.28 0.00
C MET A 16 -5.45 -4.32 -0.79
N GLY A 17 -4.25 -4.59 -0.30
CA GLY A 17 -3.39 -5.68 -0.76
C GLY A 17 -2.78 -6.40 0.45
N ASN A 18 -2.77 -7.72 0.42
CA ASN A 18 -2.31 -8.55 1.53
C ASN A 18 -1.47 -9.73 1.07
N TYR A 19 -0.50 -10.11 1.88
CA TYR A 19 0.30 -11.30 1.69
C TYR A 19 -0.27 -12.47 2.47
N ASN A 20 -0.65 -13.50 1.73
CA ASN A 20 -0.97 -14.84 2.22
C ASN A 20 -2.04 -14.88 3.36
N ASN A 21 -3.01 -13.97 3.31
CA ASN A 21 -4.05 -13.80 4.33
C ASN A 21 -3.50 -13.56 5.75
N SER A 22 -2.32 -12.97 5.85
CA SER A 22 -1.73 -12.64 7.14
C SER A 22 -2.31 -11.36 7.72
N THR A 23 -2.78 -11.39 8.95
CA THR A 23 -3.22 -10.20 9.67
C THR A 23 -2.07 -9.31 10.14
N GLY A 24 -0.85 -9.87 10.20
CA GLY A 24 0.33 -9.15 10.69
C GLY A 24 0.14 -8.62 12.11
N SER A 25 0.50 -7.36 12.30
CA SER A 25 0.30 -6.62 13.55
C SER A 25 -0.97 -5.75 13.54
N SER A 26 -1.89 -5.99 12.59
CA SER A 26 -3.17 -5.30 12.56
C SER A 26 -4.07 -5.75 13.72
N SER A 27 -5.06 -4.93 14.05
CA SER A 27 -6.06 -5.28 15.05
C SER A 27 -7.19 -6.18 14.51
N PHE A 28 -7.05 -6.69 13.29
CA PHE A 28 -8.03 -7.59 12.73
C PHE A 28 -7.94 -8.97 13.37
N SER A 29 -9.05 -9.44 13.92
CA SER A 29 -9.19 -10.84 14.33
C SER A 29 -9.38 -11.78 13.13
N ASN A 30 -10.04 -11.27 12.07
CA ASN A 30 -10.21 -11.96 10.79
C ASN A 30 -10.09 -10.95 9.67
N LEU A 31 -9.61 -11.40 8.50
CA LEU A 31 -9.62 -10.58 7.29
C LEU A 31 -11.04 -10.44 6.74
N PRO A 32 -11.34 -9.35 6.02
CA PRO A 32 -12.61 -9.21 5.29
C PRO A 32 -12.71 -10.25 4.16
N ASP A 33 -13.85 -10.29 3.49
CA ASP A 33 -14.03 -11.13 2.29
C ASP A 33 -12.95 -10.80 1.24
N SER A 34 -12.38 -11.83 0.65
CA SER A 34 -11.27 -11.73 -0.32
C SER A 34 -11.59 -10.91 -1.58
N LYS A 35 -12.85 -10.62 -1.84
CA LYS A 35 -13.25 -9.70 -2.93
C LYS A 35 -12.87 -8.24 -2.68
N TYR A 36 -12.49 -7.88 -1.45
CA TYR A 36 -12.15 -6.51 -1.08
C TYR A 36 -10.66 -6.22 -1.07
N TYR A 37 -9.79 -7.20 -1.34
CA TYR A 37 -8.36 -6.99 -1.37
C TYR A 37 -7.66 -7.91 -2.36
N ASP A 38 -6.52 -7.48 -2.87
CA ASP A 38 -5.64 -8.32 -3.68
C ASP A 38 -4.80 -9.23 -2.80
N LEU A 39 -4.87 -10.53 -3.07
CA LEU A 39 -4.08 -11.53 -2.37
C LEU A 39 -2.81 -11.85 -3.15
N TYR A 40 -1.68 -11.70 -2.48
CA TYR A 40 -0.37 -12.06 -2.99
C TYR A 40 0.18 -13.27 -2.24
N THR A 41 0.71 -14.23 -2.98
CA THR A 41 1.26 -15.48 -2.45
C THR A 41 2.77 -15.56 -2.58
N SER A 42 3.40 -14.54 -3.17
CA SER A 42 4.85 -14.42 -3.32
C SER A 42 5.35 -13.14 -2.67
N THR A 43 6.55 -13.19 -2.11
CA THR A 43 7.27 -12.02 -1.60
C THR A 43 8.23 -11.42 -2.64
N THR A 44 8.40 -12.08 -3.78
CA THR A 44 9.25 -11.61 -4.87
C THR A 44 8.42 -10.73 -5.80
N ALA A 45 8.80 -9.48 -5.97
CA ALA A 45 8.07 -8.50 -6.76
C ALA A 45 7.78 -9.00 -8.19
N SER A 46 8.77 -9.58 -8.86
CA SER A 46 8.63 -10.11 -10.22
C SER A 46 7.62 -11.26 -10.36
N ALA A 47 7.36 -12.00 -9.28
CA ALA A 47 6.41 -13.12 -9.27
C ALA A 47 5.10 -12.77 -8.54
N GLY A 48 5.12 -11.75 -7.69
CA GLY A 48 4.00 -11.34 -6.85
C GLY A 48 3.09 -10.34 -7.51
N TYR A 49 3.62 -9.36 -8.22
CA TYR A 49 2.81 -8.36 -8.92
C TYR A 49 1.98 -9.03 -10.03
N LYS A 50 0.74 -8.60 -10.13
CA LYS A 50 -0.15 -9.00 -11.21
C LYS A 50 -0.04 -8.00 -12.37
N SER A 51 -0.10 -8.50 -13.59
CA SER A 51 -0.19 -7.63 -14.77
C SER A 51 -1.43 -6.75 -14.67
N GLY A 52 -1.26 -5.45 -14.86
CA GLY A 52 -2.32 -4.46 -14.68
C GLY A 52 -2.41 -3.87 -13.27
N ASP A 53 -1.64 -4.36 -12.30
CA ASP A 53 -1.50 -3.69 -11.02
C ASP A 53 -0.76 -2.37 -11.18
N ALA A 54 -1.31 -1.27 -10.68
CA ALA A 54 -0.65 0.02 -10.72
C ALA A 54 0.71 -0.01 -10.01
N THR A 55 0.84 -0.79 -8.94
CA THR A 55 2.11 -0.99 -8.23
C THR A 55 3.15 -1.74 -9.06
N TYR A 56 2.71 -2.67 -9.92
CA TYR A 56 3.59 -3.37 -10.86
C TYR A 56 4.08 -2.41 -11.96
N GLU A 57 3.16 -1.69 -12.57
CA GLU A 57 3.45 -0.84 -13.73
C GLU A 57 4.32 0.37 -13.35
N THR A 58 4.15 0.91 -12.15
CA THR A 58 4.87 2.11 -11.69
C THR A 58 6.08 1.80 -10.81
N ASN A 59 6.41 0.54 -10.62
CA ASN A 59 7.53 0.11 -9.78
C ASN A 59 8.86 0.69 -10.29
N GLY A 60 9.50 1.46 -9.43
CA GLY A 60 10.79 2.10 -9.74
C GLY A 60 10.71 3.35 -10.63
N TRP A 61 9.51 3.82 -10.99
CA TRP A 61 9.36 5.08 -11.72
C TRP A 61 9.89 6.24 -10.89
N TYR A 62 10.65 7.10 -11.54
CA TYR A 62 11.27 8.31 -10.95
C TYR A 62 12.14 8.04 -9.71
N LEU A 63 12.62 6.81 -9.54
CA LEU A 63 13.36 6.35 -8.37
C LEU A 63 12.55 6.40 -7.06
N ASP A 64 11.25 6.46 -7.16
CA ASP A 64 10.36 6.39 -6.01
C ASP A 64 10.52 5.05 -5.27
N ASN A 65 10.39 5.10 -3.97
CA ASN A 65 10.50 3.89 -3.16
C ASN A 65 9.37 2.91 -3.49
N ALA A 66 9.73 1.69 -3.83
CA ALA A 66 8.77 0.64 -4.12
C ALA A 66 9.16 -0.66 -3.39
N HIS A 67 8.40 -0.99 -2.36
CA HIS A 67 8.57 -2.22 -1.59
C HIS A 67 7.37 -3.13 -1.77
N PHE A 68 7.64 -4.39 -2.06
CA PHE A 68 6.61 -5.42 -2.15
C PHE A 68 6.31 -6.03 -0.77
N VAL A 69 5.13 -6.63 -0.62
CA VAL A 69 4.73 -7.31 0.62
C VAL A 69 5.67 -8.46 0.98
N SER A 70 5.71 -8.78 2.25
CA SER A 70 6.52 -9.88 2.79
C SER A 70 5.80 -10.58 3.95
N SER A 71 6.36 -11.68 4.41
CA SER A 71 5.80 -12.42 5.55
C SER A 71 5.75 -11.60 6.84
N SER A 72 6.71 -10.70 7.06
CA SER A 72 6.75 -9.79 8.21
C SER A 72 5.99 -8.48 7.99
N SER A 73 5.73 -8.13 6.75
CA SER A 73 5.06 -6.89 6.36
C SER A 73 3.99 -7.18 5.30
N PRO A 74 2.86 -7.80 5.71
CA PRO A 74 1.89 -8.37 4.78
C PRO A 74 0.94 -7.35 4.13
N TRP A 75 0.98 -6.08 4.51
CA TRP A 75 0.09 -5.05 4.00
C TRP A 75 0.81 -4.08 3.09
N PHE A 76 0.12 -3.62 2.04
CA PHE A 76 0.58 -2.51 1.23
C PHE A 76 0.16 -1.16 1.81
N SER A 77 1.01 -0.18 1.61
CA SER A 77 0.68 1.23 1.79
C SER A 77 1.15 2.06 0.59
N ARG A 78 0.48 3.19 0.36
CA ARG A 78 0.78 4.14 -0.70
C ARG A 78 1.14 5.50 -0.12
N GLY A 79 1.84 6.27 -0.94
CA GLY A 79 2.36 7.55 -0.52
C GLY A 79 3.45 7.41 0.54
N ARG A 80 3.89 8.54 1.02
CA ARG A 80 4.84 8.66 2.12
C ARG A 80 4.37 9.78 3.02
N TYR A 81 4.84 9.82 4.24
CA TYR A 81 4.49 10.88 5.14
C TYR A 81 5.42 12.11 4.98
N TYR A 82 4.99 13.22 5.51
CA TYR A 82 5.58 14.55 5.29
C TYR A 82 7.08 14.67 5.52
N SER A 83 7.70 13.82 6.33
CA SER A 83 9.14 13.87 6.61
C SER A 83 10.01 13.00 5.69
N ASN A 84 9.42 12.31 4.70
CA ASN A 84 10.17 11.44 3.80
C ASN A 84 10.88 12.16 2.64
N THR A 85 10.75 13.48 2.55
CA THR A 85 11.45 14.32 1.56
C THR A 85 11.43 13.74 0.13
N THR A 86 12.58 13.46 -0.45
CA THR A 86 12.73 13.00 -1.84
C THR A 86 12.18 11.60 -2.12
N SER A 87 11.91 10.79 -1.11
CA SER A 87 11.33 9.45 -1.30
C SER A 87 9.80 9.42 -1.24
N ALA A 88 9.15 10.58 -1.10
CA ALA A 88 7.70 10.73 -1.05
C ALA A 88 7.07 10.99 -2.44
N GLY A 89 7.50 10.28 -3.46
CA GLY A 89 6.96 10.42 -4.81
C GLY A 89 5.55 9.84 -4.98
N VAL A 90 4.85 10.27 -6.02
CA VAL A 90 3.47 9.84 -6.33
C VAL A 90 3.37 8.34 -6.65
N PHE A 91 4.45 7.74 -7.12
CA PHE A 91 4.53 6.31 -7.43
C PHE A 91 5.07 5.48 -6.25
N SER A 92 5.33 6.12 -5.11
CA SER A 92 5.85 5.44 -3.94
C SER A 92 4.85 4.42 -3.39
N SER A 93 5.35 3.21 -3.15
CA SER A 93 4.66 2.15 -2.45
C SER A 93 5.55 1.59 -1.35
N ASN A 94 4.94 1.05 -0.31
CA ASN A 94 5.67 0.44 0.79
C ASN A 94 4.90 -0.75 1.34
N ASN A 95 5.55 -1.56 2.13
CA ASN A 95 4.93 -2.62 2.89
C ASN A 95 4.88 -2.28 4.38
N SER A 96 3.98 -2.91 5.10
CA SER A 96 3.81 -2.68 6.53
C SER A 96 3.30 -3.94 7.23
N SER A 97 3.59 -4.06 8.50
CA SER A 97 3.02 -5.10 9.36
C SER A 97 1.54 -4.87 9.70
N GLY A 98 0.99 -3.70 9.41
CA GLY A 98 -0.43 -3.37 9.60
C GLY A 98 -0.76 -2.69 10.93
N TYR A 99 0.22 -2.34 11.74
CA TYR A 99 -0.05 -1.66 13.01
C TYR A 99 -0.51 -0.20 12.80
N ALA A 100 -1.33 0.28 13.71
CA ALA A 100 -1.79 1.66 13.69
C ALA A 100 -0.69 2.61 14.18
N ILE A 101 -0.40 3.65 13.41
CA ILE A 101 0.57 4.70 13.76
C ILE A 101 0.04 6.08 13.36
N THR A 102 0.58 7.11 13.99
CA THR A 102 0.12 8.49 13.79
C THR A 102 0.39 9.07 12.39
N ILE A 103 1.27 8.45 11.63
CA ILE A 103 1.60 8.86 10.26
C ILE A 103 0.73 8.18 9.19
N CYS A 104 -0.18 7.30 9.58
CA CYS A 104 -1.13 6.64 8.69
C CYS A 104 -2.47 7.36 8.69
N GLY A 105 -3.07 7.46 7.53
CA GLY A 105 -4.41 7.96 7.30
C GLY A 105 -5.25 7.01 6.50
N ALA A 106 -6.50 7.36 6.29
CA ALA A 106 -7.42 6.65 5.41
C ALA A 106 -8.27 7.65 4.63
N ARG A 107 -8.59 7.32 3.40
CA ARG A 107 -9.50 8.10 2.55
C ARG A 107 -10.67 7.24 2.15
N LEU A 108 -11.84 7.83 2.21
CA LEU A 108 -13.05 7.23 1.67
C LEU A 108 -13.18 7.60 0.19
N ILE A 109 -13.41 6.60 -0.63
CA ILE A 109 -13.75 6.80 -2.04
C ILE A 109 -15.25 6.55 -2.16
N LEU A 110 -15.99 7.59 -2.53
CA LEU A 110 -17.40 7.45 -2.87
C LEU A 110 -17.50 7.04 -4.33
N LYS A 111 -18.08 5.88 -4.58
CA LYS A 111 -18.47 5.50 -5.93
C LYS A 111 -19.75 6.29 -6.28
N PRO A 112 -19.78 7.06 -7.37
CA PRO A 112 -20.97 7.74 -7.83
C PRO A 112 -22.08 6.76 -8.24
#